data_4c1841425989e579a870e5c4cd7d352d
#
_entry.id   4c1841425989e579a870e5c4cd7d352d
#
_cell.length_a   1.000
_cell.length_b   1.000
_cell.length_c   1.000
_cell.angle_alpha   90.00
_cell.angle_beta   90.00
_cell.angle_gamma   90.00
#
_symmetry.space_group_name_H-M   'P 1'
#
loop_
_entity.id
_entity.type
_entity.pdbx_description
1 polymer ?
#
loop_
_entity_poly.entity_id
_entity_poly.type
_entity_poly.pdbx_seq_one_letter_code
_entity_poly.pdbx_strand_id
1 'polypeptide(L)'
;MRSFLLIHGAWHGAWCWAPLQEHLNLAGYSSVAIELPGNLPGRSLGDDAELAFEALAQAHGDVIVVGHSLAGLLAPFVASHPKVCGLVMVAALFPEFDISAAQQREQTPQIYTDRYHQASVIRHEDGSTEVPAQEAIDLMFNTCTSDVAQWAASQLRRQYWESFVEPSPVWAWPDMPTLAIGCTEDQLTNPEPMRQAASRISGAHYLELNTDHSPMLSDPGELARLLIDFADRADLL
;
A
#
# COMPACT_ATOMS: atom_id res chain seq x y z
N MET A 1 21.73 -9.27 4.34
CA MET A 1 21.37 -7.99 3.67
C MET A 1 19.86 -8.03 3.53
N ARG A 2 19.17 -7.00 3.95
CA ARG A 2 17.69 -6.92 3.86
C ARG A 2 17.27 -6.51 2.46
N SER A 3 16.10 -6.95 2.04
CA SER A 3 15.44 -6.58 0.79
C SER A 3 14.00 -6.14 1.04
N PHE A 4 13.37 -5.50 0.05
CA PHE A 4 11.99 -5.04 0.15
C PHE A 4 11.09 -5.81 -0.80
N LEU A 5 9.92 -6.24 -0.30
CA LEU A 5 8.80 -6.69 -1.12
C LEU A 5 7.76 -5.58 -1.17
N LEU A 6 7.50 -5.05 -2.37
CA LEU A 6 6.65 -3.89 -2.61
C LEU A 6 5.32 -4.33 -3.21
N ILE A 7 4.22 -4.04 -2.50
CA ILE A 7 2.86 -4.46 -2.87
C ILE A 7 2.01 -3.22 -3.11
N HIS A 8 1.53 -3.06 -4.35
CA HIS A 8 0.78 -1.88 -4.78
C HIS A 8 -0.69 -1.90 -4.34
N GLY A 9 -1.32 -0.71 -4.31
CA GLY A 9 -2.73 -0.52 -4.02
C GLY A 9 -3.68 -0.72 -5.21
N ALA A 10 -4.97 -0.41 -4.99
CA ALA A 10 -6.00 -0.47 -6.02
C ALA A 10 -5.66 0.37 -7.24
N TRP A 11 -6.12 -0.07 -8.42
CA TRP A 11 -5.92 0.53 -9.75
C TRP A 11 -4.46 0.62 -10.21
N HIS A 12 -3.48 0.52 -9.29
CA HIS A 12 -2.05 0.57 -9.58
C HIS A 12 -1.53 -0.75 -10.17
N GLY A 13 -0.23 -0.82 -10.38
CA GLY A 13 0.54 -2.00 -10.75
C GLY A 13 1.96 -1.86 -10.22
N ALA A 14 2.80 -2.86 -10.45
CA ALA A 14 4.20 -2.86 -10.01
C ALA A 14 5.00 -1.65 -10.53
N TRP A 15 4.56 -1.05 -11.63
CA TRP A 15 5.15 0.13 -12.26
C TRP A 15 5.29 1.33 -11.30
N CYS A 16 4.38 1.48 -10.34
CA CYS A 16 4.38 2.65 -9.44
C CYS A 16 5.62 2.68 -8.53
N TRP A 17 6.24 1.54 -8.30
CA TRP A 17 7.40 1.41 -7.44
C TRP A 17 8.74 1.70 -8.14
N ALA A 18 8.77 1.82 -9.48
CA ALA A 18 10.02 1.95 -10.23
C ALA A 18 10.92 3.11 -9.76
N PRO A 19 10.40 4.34 -9.51
CA PRO A 19 11.24 5.42 -8.99
C PRO A 19 11.81 5.13 -7.60
N LEU A 20 11.02 4.55 -6.70
CA LEU A 20 11.47 4.13 -5.38
C LEU A 20 12.55 3.04 -5.47
N GLN A 21 12.37 2.05 -6.35
CA GLN A 21 13.34 0.96 -6.55
C GLN A 21 14.70 1.50 -7.02
N GLU A 22 14.72 2.55 -7.83
CA GLU A 22 15.97 3.21 -8.24
C GLU A 22 16.72 3.79 -7.03
N HIS A 23 16.03 4.50 -6.14
CA HIS A 23 16.63 5.06 -4.92
C HIS A 23 17.12 3.96 -3.96
N LEU A 24 16.37 2.90 -3.77
CA LEU A 24 16.76 1.76 -2.94
C LEU A 24 18.01 1.06 -3.51
N ASN A 25 18.05 0.84 -4.84
CA ASN A 25 19.20 0.24 -5.51
C ASN A 25 20.46 1.08 -5.37
N LEU A 26 20.36 2.41 -5.53
CA LEU A 26 21.48 3.33 -5.34
C LEU A 26 22.05 3.26 -3.92
N ALA A 27 21.21 2.97 -2.93
CA ALA A 27 21.60 2.78 -1.54
C ALA A 27 22.08 1.34 -1.22
N GLY A 28 22.07 0.43 -2.20
CA GLY A 28 22.54 -0.95 -2.05
C GLY A 28 21.48 -1.93 -1.55
N TYR A 29 20.20 -1.53 -1.51
CA TYR A 29 19.08 -2.41 -1.15
C TYR A 29 18.43 -3.00 -2.39
N SER A 30 18.20 -4.32 -2.39
CA SER A 30 17.38 -4.97 -3.41
C SER A 30 15.90 -4.84 -3.08
N SER A 31 15.06 -4.77 -4.12
CA SER A 31 13.61 -4.75 -3.97
C SER A 31 12.93 -5.50 -5.10
N VAL A 32 11.79 -6.10 -4.77
CA VAL A 32 10.89 -6.77 -5.72
C VAL A 32 9.54 -6.11 -5.61
N ALA A 33 9.03 -5.58 -6.72
CA ALA A 33 7.65 -5.12 -6.82
C ALA A 33 6.81 -6.21 -7.48
N ILE A 34 5.77 -6.69 -6.80
CA ILE A 34 4.86 -7.69 -7.37
C ILE A 34 3.72 -7.03 -8.11
N GLU A 35 3.24 -7.72 -9.15
CA GLU A 35 2.08 -7.33 -9.93
C GLU A 35 0.85 -8.10 -9.43
N LEU A 36 -0.04 -7.42 -8.71
CA LEU A 36 -1.30 -8.01 -8.28
C LEU A 36 -2.32 -7.95 -9.44
N PRO A 37 -3.05 -9.04 -9.71
CA PRO A 37 -4.00 -9.09 -10.82
C PRO A 37 -5.37 -8.50 -10.48
N GLY A 38 -5.42 -7.37 -9.80
CA GLY A 38 -6.65 -6.67 -9.42
C GLY A 38 -7.55 -6.26 -10.60
N ASN A 39 -7.02 -6.33 -11.82
CA ASN A 39 -7.76 -6.13 -13.08
C ASN A 39 -8.42 -7.41 -13.62
N LEU A 40 -8.32 -8.54 -12.94
CA LEU A 40 -8.98 -9.80 -13.27
C LEU A 40 -10.11 -10.10 -12.27
N PRO A 41 -11.29 -10.58 -12.75
CA PRO A 41 -12.38 -10.93 -11.86
C PRO A 41 -12.10 -12.22 -11.06
N GLY A 42 -12.76 -12.36 -9.91
CA GLY A 42 -12.71 -13.58 -9.10
C GLY A 42 -11.42 -13.79 -8.32
N ARG A 43 -10.59 -12.75 -8.16
CA ARG A 43 -9.34 -12.82 -7.38
C ARG A 43 -9.60 -12.44 -5.93
N SER A 44 -9.17 -13.29 -5.02
CA SER A 44 -9.26 -13.10 -3.58
C SER A 44 -7.96 -12.51 -3.00
N LEU A 45 -8.01 -12.01 -1.75
CA LEU A 45 -6.81 -11.66 -1.00
C LEU A 45 -5.89 -12.88 -0.80
N GLY A 46 -6.45 -14.10 -0.72
CA GLY A 46 -5.68 -15.34 -0.66
C GLY A 46 -4.85 -15.58 -1.92
N ASP A 47 -5.44 -15.39 -3.10
CA ASP A 47 -4.71 -15.50 -4.37
C ASP A 47 -3.58 -14.45 -4.48
N ASP A 48 -3.83 -13.24 -4.00
CA ASP A 48 -2.82 -12.18 -3.98
C ASP A 48 -1.69 -12.48 -2.97
N ALA A 49 -2.04 -13.13 -1.84
CA ALA A 49 -1.05 -13.60 -0.86
C ALA A 49 -0.13 -14.68 -1.44
N GLU A 50 -0.65 -15.60 -2.25
CA GLU A 50 0.16 -16.64 -2.90
C GLU A 50 1.26 -16.02 -3.77
N LEU A 51 0.94 -14.99 -4.56
CA LEU A 51 1.93 -14.26 -5.36
C LEU A 51 3.03 -13.61 -4.49
N ALA A 52 2.62 -13.04 -3.35
CA ALA A 52 3.57 -12.46 -2.41
C ALA A 52 4.47 -13.55 -1.78
N PHE A 53 3.92 -14.71 -1.42
CA PHE A 53 4.70 -15.84 -0.89
C PHE A 53 5.64 -16.44 -1.93
N GLU A 54 5.24 -16.51 -3.20
CA GLU A 54 6.14 -16.93 -4.28
C GLU A 54 7.33 -15.99 -4.42
N ALA A 55 7.10 -14.66 -4.34
CA ALA A 55 8.18 -13.67 -4.36
C ALA A 55 9.11 -13.81 -3.14
N LEU A 56 8.54 -14.01 -1.93
CA LEU A 56 9.31 -14.28 -0.72
C LEU A 56 10.13 -15.55 -0.81
N ALA A 57 9.61 -16.62 -1.43
CA ALA A 57 10.33 -17.87 -1.60
C ALA A 57 11.64 -17.68 -2.38
N GLN A 58 11.64 -16.77 -3.36
CA GLN A 58 12.80 -16.46 -4.21
C GLN A 58 13.74 -15.40 -3.60
N ALA A 59 13.29 -14.66 -2.58
CA ALA A 59 14.09 -13.63 -1.94
C ALA A 59 15.28 -14.24 -1.15
N HIS A 60 16.41 -13.54 -1.18
CA HIS A 60 17.59 -13.87 -0.39
C HIS A 60 17.69 -12.99 0.85
N GLY A 61 17.90 -13.63 2.02
CA GLY A 61 17.97 -12.91 3.30
C GLY A 61 16.62 -12.49 3.85
N ASP A 62 16.66 -11.55 4.78
CA ASP A 62 15.47 -11.01 5.46
C ASP A 62 14.74 -10.00 4.57
N VAL A 63 13.43 -10.00 4.62
CA VAL A 63 12.58 -9.16 3.78
C VAL A 63 11.76 -8.21 4.64
N ILE A 64 11.65 -6.96 4.21
CA ILE A 64 10.68 -6.00 4.71
C ILE A 64 9.54 -5.93 3.71
N VAL A 65 8.32 -6.20 4.17
CA VAL A 65 7.11 -6.07 3.36
C VAL A 65 6.62 -4.63 3.41
N VAL A 66 6.36 -4.05 2.26
CA VAL A 66 5.81 -2.69 2.10
C VAL A 66 4.46 -2.79 1.41
N GLY A 67 3.38 -2.47 2.11
CA GLY A 67 2.02 -2.45 1.58
C GLY A 67 1.52 -1.02 1.37
N HIS A 68 1.06 -0.70 0.16
CA HIS A 68 0.47 0.59 -0.17
C HIS A 68 -1.05 0.50 -0.27
N SER A 69 -1.77 1.44 0.35
CA SER A 69 -3.20 1.62 0.15
C SER A 69 -4.00 0.33 0.40
N LEU A 70 -4.74 -0.20 -0.59
CA LEU A 70 -5.51 -1.45 -0.51
C LEU A 70 -4.65 -2.65 -0.10
N ALA A 71 -3.36 -2.70 -0.48
CA ALA A 71 -2.46 -3.78 -0.08
C ALA A 71 -2.25 -3.87 1.44
N GLY A 72 -2.64 -2.85 2.20
CA GLY A 72 -2.68 -2.91 3.66
C GLY A 72 -3.59 -4.00 4.22
N LEU A 73 -4.61 -4.45 3.46
CA LEU A 73 -5.46 -5.59 3.84
C LEU A 73 -4.72 -6.93 3.78
N LEU A 74 -3.63 -6.99 3.02
CA LEU A 74 -2.86 -8.20 2.73
C LEU A 74 -1.50 -8.19 3.43
N ALA A 75 -0.82 -7.06 3.46
CA ALA A 75 0.57 -6.94 3.89
C ALA A 75 0.86 -7.52 5.29
N PRO A 76 0.01 -7.32 6.32
CA PRO A 76 0.25 -7.94 7.64
C PRO A 76 0.17 -9.47 7.62
N PHE A 77 -0.68 -10.06 6.76
CA PHE A 77 -0.74 -11.52 6.58
C PHE A 77 0.52 -12.03 5.89
N VAL A 78 0.98 -11.37 4.82
CA VAL A 78 2.25 -11.69 4.14
C VAL A 78 3.42 -11.54 5.09
N ALA A 79 3.39 -10.55 5.99
CA ALA A 79 4.42 -10.32 6.98
C ALA A 79 4.53 -11.43 8.05
N SER A 80 3.53 -12.31 8.18
CA SER A 80 3.65 -13.49 9.04
C SER A 80 4.62 -14.56 8.53
N HIS A 81 5.12 -14.41 7.29
CA HIS A 81 6.08 -15.37 6.71
C HIS A 81 7.46 -15.29 7.41
N PRO A 82 8.12 -16.44 7.73
CA PRO A 82 9.38 -16.48 8.50
C PRO A 82 10.56 -15.67 7.94
N LYS A 83 10.56 -15.35 6.64
CA LYS A 83 11.60 -14.50 6.03
C LYS A 83 11.37 -13.01 6.27
N VAL A 84 10.20 -12.62 6.78
CA VAL A 84 9.87 -11.21 6.96
C VAL A 84 10.34 -10.75 8.33
N CYS A 85 11.09 -9.66 8.35
CA CYS A 85 11.66 -9.06 9.56
C CYS A 85 11.12 -7.66 9.87
N GLY A 86 10.20 -7.14 9.05
CA GLY A 86 9.57 -5.84 9.26
C GLY A 86 8.42 -5.58 8.30
N LEU A 87 7.48 -4.75 8.72
CA LEU A 87 6.30 -4.36 7.98
C LEU A 87 6.23 -2.85 7.84
N VAL A 88 5.99 -2.35 6.62
CA VAL A 88 5.75 -0.93 6.36
C VAL A 88 4.39 -0.76 5.67
N MET A 89 3.58 0.14 6.22
CA MET A 89 2.24 0.46 5.75
C MET A 89 2.24 1.90 5.22
N VAL A 90 2.14 2.09 3.89
CA VAL A 90 2.24 3.40 3.22
C VAL A 90 0.87 3.84 2.74
N ALA A 91 0.31 4.92 3.26
CA ALA A 91 -1.06 5.41 2.97
C ALA A 91 -2.08 4.25 2.95
N ALA A 92 -1.90 3.27 3.84
CA ALA A 92 -2.49 1.95 3.74
C ALA A 92 -3.76 1.80 4.58
N LEU A 93 -4.65 0.92 4.14
CA LEU A 93 -5.77 0.45 4.95
C LEU A 93 -5.26 -0.49 6.04
N PHE A 94 -5.75 -0.29 7.26
CA PHE A 94 -5.48 -1.18 8.39
C PHE A 94 -6.68 -2.09 8.57
N PRO A 95 -6.55 -3.40 8.32
CA PRO A 95 -7.68 -4.31 8.44
C PRO A 95 -8.14 -4.44 9.90
N GLU A 96 -9.44 -4.42 10.10
CA GLU A 96 -10.07 -4.91 11.32
C GLU A 96 -10.36 -6.40 11.16
N PHE A 97 -10.23 -7.15 12.27
CA PHE A 97 -10.38 -8.61 12.20
C PHE A 97 -11.84 -9.01 11.98
N ASP A 98 -12.05 -10.09 11.25
CA ASP A 98 -13.34 -10.72 10.98
C ASP A 98 -14.35 -9.88 10.16
N ILE A 99 -13.95 -8.71 9.66
CA ILE A 99 -14.79 -7.90 8.78
C ILE A 99 -14.07 -7.55 7.48
N SER A 100 -14.85 -7.27 6.43
CA SER A 100 -14.30 -6.80 5.17
C SER A 100 -13.96 -5.31 5.21
N ALA A 101 -13.10 -4.86 4.30
CA ALA A 101 -12.81 -3.43 4.15
C ALA A 101 -14.07 -2.62 3.77
N ALA A 102 -15.03 -3.24 3.06
CA ALA A 102 -16.33 -2.63 2.76
C ALA A 102 -17.12 -2.37 4.05
N GLN A 103 -17.20 -3.36 4.94
CA GLN A 103 -17.87 -3.20 6.24
C GLN A 103 -17.13 -2.19 7.13
N GLN A 104 -15.80 -2.24 7.17
CA GLN A 104 -14.98 -1.28 7.91
C GLN A 104 -15.22 0.16 7.41
N ARG A 105 -15.33 0.37 6.11
CA ARG A 105 -15.65 1.67 5.51
C ARG A 105 -17.04 2.17 5.92
N GLU A 106 -18.04 1.29 6.02
CA GLU A 106 -19.38 1.65 6.49
C GLU A 106 -19.38 2.07 7.95
N GLN A 107 -18.58 1.39 8.79
CA GLN A 107 -18.48 1.67 10.23
C GLN A 107 -17.60 2.89 10.53
N THR A 108 -16.58 3.12 9.71
CA THR A 108 -15.58 4.20 9.86
C THR A 108 -15.37 4.93 8.53
N PRO A 109 -16.37 5.68 8.03
CA PRO A 109 -16.27 6.36 6.74
C PRO A 109 -15.14 7.38 6.68
N GLN A 110 -14.67 7.90 7.82
CA GLN A 110 -13.56 8.85 7.95
C GLN A 110 -12.20 8.28 7.48
N ILE A 111 -12.09 6.97 7.22
CA ILE A 111 -10.90 6.38 6.58
C ILE A 111 -10.63 7.04 5.24
N TYR A 112 -11.69 7.47 4.57
CA TYR A 112 -11.61 8.18 3.29
C TYR A 112 -11.88 9.67 3.48
N THR A 113 -11.27 10.50 2.64
CA THR A 113 -11.47 11.95 2.64
C THR A 113 -12.85 12.34 2.09
N ASP A 114 -13.31 13.54 2.42
CA ASP A 114 -14.52 14.12 1.81
C ASP A 114 -14.36 14.24 0.29
N ARG A 115 -13.13 14.51 -0.19
CA ARG A 115 -12.82 14.59 -1.63
C ARG A 115 -13.06 13.26 -2.33
N TYR A 116 -12.63 12.14 -1.72
CA TYR A 116 -12.88 10.80 -2.28
C TYR A 116 -14.38 10.46 -2.30
N HIS A 117 -15.15 10.86 -1.27
CA HIS A 117 -16.60 10.62 -1.24
C HIS A 117 -17.34 11.35 -2.36
N GLN A 118 -16.76 12.43 -2.91
CA GLN A 118 -17.31 13.20 -4.03
C GLN A 118 -16.71 12.77 -5.38
N ALA A 119 -15.78 11.82 -5.38
CA ALA A 119 -15.05 11.43 -6.58
C ALA A 119 -15.92 10.70 -7.61
N SER A 120 -15.64 10.96 -8.86
CA SER A 120 -16.30 10.34 -10.02
C SER A 120 -15.56 9.05 -10.41
N VAL A 121 -15.87 7.93 -9.73
CA VAL A 121 -15.35 6.61 -10.10
C VAL A 121 -16.35 5.92 -11.05
N ILE A 122 -15.88 5.52 -12.23
CA ILE A 122 -16.68 4.80 -13.21
C ILE A 122 -16.87 3.36 -12.73
N ARG A 123 -18.13 2.91 -12.71
CA ARG A 123 -18.51 1.51 -12.42
C ARG A 123 -18.99 0.85 -13.70
N HIS A 124 -18.34 -0.24 -14.08
CA HIS A 124 -18.69 -1.01 -15.27
C HIS A 124 -19.70 -2.11 -14.95
N GLU A 125 -20.41 -2.60 -15.98
CA GLU A 125 -21.42 -3.67 -15.84
C GLU A 125 -20.83 -4.98 -15.32
N ASP A 126 -19.52 -5.21 -15.54
CA ASP A 126 -18.79 -6.39 -15.05
C ASP A 126 -18.36 -6.28 -13.58
N GLY A 127 -18.75 -5.21 -12.88
CA GLY A 127 -18.42 -4.97 -11.47
C GLY A 127 -17.07 -4.28 -11.27
N SER A 128 -16.24 -4.13 -12.30
CA SER A 128 -14.97 -3.41 -12.19
C SER A 128 -15.17 -1.90 -12.07
N THR A 129 -14.14 -1.22 -11.57
CA THR A 129 -14.10 0.24 -11.49
C THR A 129 -12.90 0.81 -12.21
N GLU A 130 -13.03 2.05 -12.62
CA GLU A 130 -12.00 2.84 -13.28
C GLU A 130 -12.03 4.27 -12.74
N VAL A 131 -10.86 4.85 -12.52
CA VAL A 131 -10.74 6.25 -12.12
C VAL A 131 -10.37 7.07 -13.36
N PRO A 132 -11.19 8.05 -13.77
CA PRO A 132 -10.84 8.95 -14.87
C PRO A 132 -9.51 9.64 -14.62
N ALA A 133 -8.74 9.89 -15.68
CA ALA A 133 -7.36 10.40 -15.54
C ALA A 133 -7.26 11.68 -14.70
N GLN A 134 -8.13 12.67 -14.92
CA GLN A 134 -8.10 13.90 -14.13
C GLN A 134 -8.48 13.63 -12.66
N GLU A 135 -9.47 12.77 -12.42
CA GLU A 135 -9.87 12.38 -11.08
C GLU A 135 -8.73 11.64 -10.34
N ALA A 136 -7.99 10.80 -11.05
CA ALA A 136 -6.82 10.11 -10.52
C ALA A 136 -5.70 11.09 -10.12
N ILE A 137 -5.44 12.10 -10.96
CA ILE A 137 -4.49 13.17 -10.66
C ILE A 137 -4.89 13.89 -9.38
N ASP A 138 -6.15 14.29 -9.28
CA ASP A 138 -6.65 15.06 -8.14
C ASP A 138 -6.68 14.25 -6.83
N LEU A 139 -6.85 12.94 -6.89
CA LEU A 139 -6.98 12.07 -5.71
C LEU A 139 -5.64 11.46 -5.26
N MET A 140 -4.80 11.06 -6.20
CA MET A 140 -3.68 10.16 -5.90
C MET A 140 -2.32 10.74 -6.30
N PHE A 141 -2.28 11.76 -7.17
CA PHE A 141 -1.05 12.29 -7.76
C PHE A 141 -0.98 13.82 -7.70
N ASN A 142 -1.72 14.43 -6.76
CA ASN A 142 -1.92 15.89 -6.67
C ASN A 142 -0.66 16.67 -6.25
N THR A 143 0.36 16.03 -5.72
CA THR A 143 1.67 16.64 -5.43
C THR A 143 2.78 16.22 -6.40
N CYS A 144 2.47 15.31 -7.33
CA CYS A 144 3.40 14.96 -8.40
C CYS A 144 3.60 16.14 -9.38
N THR A 145 4.74 16.16 -10.08
CA THR A 145 4.88 17.04 -11.25
C THR A 145 3.84 16.68 -12.31
N SER A 146 3.42 17.65 -13.12
CA SER A 146 2.38 17.43 -14.13
C SER A 146 2.67 16.24 -15.07
N ASP A 147 3.93 16.08 -15.50
CA ASP A 147 4.32 14.99 -16.39
C ASP A 147 4.21 13.62 -15.69
N VAL A 148 4.65 13.54 -14.43
CA VAL A 148 4.55 12.32 -13.61
C VAL A 148 3.09 11.98 -13.34
N ALA A 149 2.27 12.97 -12.95
CA ALA A 149 0.86 12.77 -12.66
C ALA A 149 0.08 12.27 -13.91
N GLN A 150 0.30 12.88 -15.08
CA GLN A 150 -0.33 12.47 -16.34
C GLN A 150 0.11 11.06 -16.76
N TRP A 151 1.42 10.77 -16.66
CA TRP A 151 1.94 9.45 -16.96
C TRP A 151 1.34 8.41 -16.00
N ALA A 152 1.35 8.65 -14.69
CA ALA A 152 0.82 7.73 -13.69
C ALA A 152 -0.67 7.46 -13.89
N ALA A 153 -1.46 8.51 -14.16
CA ALA A 153 -2.90 8.37 -14.47
C ALA A 153 -3.13 7.49 -15.71
N SER A 154 -2.24 7.57 -16.72
CA SER A 154 -2.33 6.72 -17.93
C SER A 154 -1.97 5.26 -17.69
N GLN A 155 -1.27 4.93 -16.60
CA GLN A 155 -0.89 3.57 -16.23
C GLN A 155 -1.92 2.86 -15.36
N LEU A 156 -2.91 3.59 -14.81
CA LEU A 156 -3.94 2.99 -13.98
C LEU A 156 -4.76 1.96 -14.76
N ARG A 157 -5.21 0.93 -14.05
CA ARG A 157 -5.97 -0.19 -14.61
C ARG A 157 -7.34 -0.25 -13.94
N ARG A 158 -8.25 -0.97 -14.55
CA ARG A 158 -9.49 -1.36 -13.88
C ARG A 158 -9.21 -2.17 -12.63
N GLN A 159 -10.09 -2.06 -11.64
CA GLN A 159 -10.01 -2.80 -10.38
C GLN A 159 -11.33 -3.53 -10.13
N TYR A 160 -11.25 -4.82 -9.89
CA TYR A 160 -12.32 -5.64 -9.31
C TYR A 160 -12.22 -5.61 -7.79
N TRP A 161 -13.33 -5.85 -7.10
CA TRP A 161 -13.45 -5.54 -5.66
C TRP A 161 -13.73 -6.76 -4.78
N GLU A 162 -13.52 -7.97 -5.26
CA GLU A 162 -13.68 -9.19 -4.46
C GLU A 162 -12.84 -9.12 -3.18
N SER A 163 -11.59 -8.70 -3.30
CA SER A 163 -10.67 -8.51 -2.16
C SER A 163 -11.12 -7.44 -1.15
N PHE A 164 -12.00 -6.53 -1.56
CA PHE A 164 -12.51 -5.46 -0.69
C PHE A 164 -13.76 -5.89 0.09
N VAL A 165 -14.53 -6.84 -0.44
CA VAL A 165 -15.78 -7.32 0.17
C VAL A 165 -15.62 -8.61 0.97
N GLU A 166 -14.47 -9.28 0.89
CA GLU A 166 -14.15 -10.42 1.75
C GLU A 166 -13.41 -9.96 3.02
N PRO A 167 -13.53 -10.68 4.14
CA PRO A 167 -12.72 -10.40 5.32
C PRO A 167 -11.22 -10.51 5.02
N SER A 168 -10.41 -9.61 5.59
CA SER A 168 -8.97 -9.72 5.49
C SER A 168 -8.49 -11.04 6.10
N PRO A 169 -7.48 -11.72 5.53
CA PRO A 169 -6.90 -12.93 6.11
C PRO A 169 -6.11 -12.66 7.40
N VAL A 170 -5.97 -11.40 7.78
CA VAL A 170 -5.26 -10.99 9.00
C VAL A 170 -6.13 -11.27 10.22
N TRP A 171 -5.69 -12.23 11.06
CA TRP A 171 -6.34 -12.60 12.33
C TRP A 171 -5.59 -12.12 13.57
N ALA A 172 -4.35 -11.68 13.39
CA ALA A 172 -3.50 -11.04 14.40
C ALA A 172 -2.46 -10.17 13.71
N TRP A 173 -2.08 -9.07 14.34
CA TRP A 173 -0.93 -8.30 13.88
C TRP A 173 0.35 -9.08 14.13
N PRO A 174 1.30 -9.11 13.16
CA PRO A 174 2.56 -9.79 13.35
C PRO A 174 3.38 -9.08 14.45
N ASP A 175 4.01 -9.87 15.32
CA ASP A 175 4.89 -9.37 16.38
C ASP A 175 6.28 -9.07 15.80
N MET A 176 6.39 -7.90 15.18
CA MET A 176 7.62 -7.45 14.51
C MET A 176 7.64 -5.92 14.41
N PRO A 177 8.82 -5.31 14.17
CA PRO A 177 8.92 -3.89 13.87
C PRO A 177 7.95 -3.50 12.75
N THR A 178 7.12 -2.49 13.03
CA THR A 178 6.11 -1.98 12.09
C THR A 178 6.23 -0.48 11.96
N LEU A 179 6.25 0.02 10.71
CA LEU A 179 6.22 1.43 10.40
C LEU A 179 4.97 1.76 9.61
N ALA A 180 4.21 2.75 10.06
CA ALA A 180 3.09 3.32 9.33
C ALA A 180 3.46 4.71 8.82
N ILE A 181 3.24 4.97 7.53
CA ILE A 181 3.56 6.24 6.88
C ILE A 181 2.26 6.82 6.33
N GLY A 182 1.74 7.87 6.98
CA GLY A 182 0.61 8.66 6.50
C GLY A 182 1.08 9.76 5.54
N CYS A 183 0.21 10.16 4.61
CA CYS A 183 0.48 11.23 3.66
C CYS A 183 -0.46 12.41 3.94
N THR A 184 0.10 13.61 4.21
CA THR A 184 -0.71 14.76 4.69
C THR A 184 -1.49 15.45 3.59
N GLU A 185 -1.07 15.31 2.33
CA GLU A 185 -1.75 15.86 1.15
C GLU A 185 -2.59 14.80 0.40
N ASP A 186 -2.79 13.62 1.01
CA ASP A 186 -3.60 12.54 0.47
C ASP A 186 -5.06 12.97 0.33
N GLN A 187 -5.58 12.91 -0.90
CA GLN A 187 -6.97 13.28 -1.21
C GLN A 187 -7.89 12.04 -1.29
N LEU A 188 -7.35 10.83 -1.10
CA LEU A 188 -8.09 9.58 -1.11
C LEU A 188 -8.31 9.05 0.30
N THR A 189 -7.24 8.82 1.07
CA THR A 189 -7.31 8.31 2.44
C THR A 189 -6.91 9.37 3.46
N ASN A 190 -7.55 9.33 4.62
CA ASN A 190 -7.28 10.27 5.71
C ASN A 190 -6.15 9.68 6.60
N PRO A 191 -5.04 10.39 6.84
CA PRO A 191 -3.93 9.90 7.65
C PRO A 191 -4.29 9.73 9.14
N GLU A 192 -5.26 10.45 9.67
CA GLU A 192 -5.62 10.39 11.10
C GLU A 192 -6.17 9.02 11.55
N PRO A 193 -7.14 8.38 10.85
CA PRO A 193 -7.54 7.00 11.17
C PRO A 193 -6.39 6.01 11.07
N MET A 194 -5.47 6.18 10.11
CA MET A 194 -4.27 5.36 9.99
C MET A 194 -3.37 5.51 11.23
N ARG A 195 -3.13 6.74 11.67
CA ARG A 195 -2.35 7.04 12.89
C ARG A 195 -2.97 6.40 14.12
N GLN A 196 -4.31 6.48 14.26
CA GLN A 196 -5.03 5.86 15.36
C GLN A 196 -4.94 4.32 15.32
N ALA A 197 -5.05 3.71 14.12
CA ALA A 197 -4.92 2.27 13.96
C ALA A 197 -3.49 1.82 14.33
N ALA A 198 -2.46 2.50 13.82
CA ALA A 198 -1.07 2.21 14.14
C ALA A 198 -0.78 2.30 15.64
N SER A 199 -1.37 3.27 16.35
CA SER A 199 -1.18 3.44 17.80
C SER A 199 -1.70 2.28 18.65
N ARG A 200 -2.55 1.42 18.10
CA ARG A 200 -3.08 0.21 18.76
C ARG A 200 -2.20 -1.02 18.59
N ILE A 201 -1.20 -0.94 17.70
CA ILE A 201 -0.29 -2.04 17.40
C ILE A 201 0.96 -1.87 18.25
N SER A 202 1.28 -2.88 19.05
CA SER A 202 2.48 -2.86 19.89
C SER A 202 3.74 -2.73 19.05
N GLY A 203 4.63 -1.79 19.38
CA GLY A 203 5.89 -1.58 18.66
C GLY A 203 5.75 -0.91 17.30
N ALA A 204 4.55 -0.48 16.88
CA ALA A 204 4.40 0.27 15.65
C ALA A 204 4.79 1.74 15.83
N HIS A 205 5.52 2.26 14.84
CA HIS A 205 5.85 3.66 14.72
C HIS A 205 5.01 4.30 13.61
N TYR A 206 4.61 5.55 13.81
CA TYR A 206 3.88 6.33 12.82
C TYR A 206 4.67 7.57 12.43
N LEU A 207 4.80 7.81 11.14
CA LEU A 207 5.41 9.01 10.55
C LEU A 207 4.48 9.61 9.50
N GLU A 208 4.68 10.88 9.19
CA GLU A 208 3.97 11.56 8.11
C GLU A 208 4.93 12.06 7.04
N LEU A 209 4.49 11.94 5.78
CA LEU A 209 5.09 12.57 4.62
C LEU A 209 4.17 13.67 4.11
N ASN A 210 4.76 14.80 3.73
CA ASN A 210 4.01 15.90 3.11
C ASN A 210 3.87 15.64 1.59
N THR A 211 3.17 14.55 1.26
CA THR A 211 2.95 14.05 -0.10
C THR A 211 1.50 13.64 -0.29
N ASP A 212 1.13 13.35 -1.53
CA ASP A 212 -0.14 12.75 -1.91
C ASP A 212 -0.24 11.25 -1.56
N HIS A 213 -1.31 10.61 -2.05
CA HIS A 213 -1.55 9.17 -1.83
C HIS A 213 -0.45 8.25 -2.38
N SER A 214 0.41 8.75 -3.29
CA SER A 214 1.42 7.95 -4.01
C SER A 214 2.86 8.46 -3.77
N PRO A 215 3.38 8.44 -2.52
CA PRO A 215 4.70 8.98 -2.19
C PRO A 215 5.84 8.30 -2.96
N MET A 216 5.64 7.06 -3.45
CA MET A 216 6.61 6.37 -4.30
C MET A 216 6.80 7.05 -5.66
N LEU A 217 5.90 7.96 -6.05
CA LEU A 217 5.95 8.76 -7.27
C LEU A 217 6.23 10.24 -6.99
N SER A 218 5.58 10.81 -5.97
CA SER A 218 5.67 12.23 -5.66
C SER A 218 6.95 12.61 -4.90
N ASP A 219 7.44 11.76 -4.00
CA ASP A 219 8.72 11.93 -3.31
C ASP A 219 9.41 10.58 -3.03
N PRO A 220 9.84 9.86 -4.09
CA PRO A 220 10.47 8.55 -3.95
C PRO A 220 11.77 8.60 -3.14
N GLY A 221 12.48 9.73 -3.15
CA GLY A 221 13.72 9.91 -2.41
C GLY A 221 13.50 9.92 -0.90
N GLU A 222 12.53 10.68 -0.42
CA GLU A 222 12.21 10.75 1.01
C GLU A 222 11.59 9.44 1.50
N LEU A 223 10.70 8.82 0.70
CA LEU A 223 10.18 7.49 1.03
C LEU A 223 11.31 6.46 1.14
N ALA A 224 12.26 6.44 0.20
CA ALA A 224 13.42 5.55 0.25
C ALA A 224 14.25 5.78 1.52
N ARG A 225 14.50 7.03 1.89
CA ARG A 225 15.22 7.37 3.13
C ARG A 225 14.52 6.78 4.36
N LEU A 226 13.20 6.92 4.48
CA LEU A 226 12.45 6.36 5.60
C LEU A 226 12.51 4.83 5.63
N LEU A 227 12.38 4.18 4.47
CA LEU A 227 12.47 2.71 4.37
C LEU A 227 13.87 2.21 4.75
N ILE A 228 14.93 2.89 4.32
CA ILE A 228 16.32 2.56 4.66
C ILE A 228 16.57 2.76 6.15
N ASP A 229 16.17 3.91 6.71
CA ASP A 229 16.28 4.20 8.14
C ASP A 229 15.56 3.12 8.98
N PHE A 230 14.38 2.68 8.53
CA PHE A 230 13.64 1.59 9.18
C PHE A 230 14.38 0.26 9.05
N ALA A 231 14.89 -0.06 7.85
CA ALA A 231 15.65 -1.30 7.61
C ALA A 231 16.92 -1.38 8.49
N ASP A 232 17.61 -0.27 8.69
CA ASP A 232 18.84 -0.22 9.49
C ASP A 232 18.57 -0.35 11.00
N ARG A 233 17.39 0.05 11.46
CA ARG A 233 17.01 0.04 12.88
C ARG A 233 16.18 -1.17 13.30
N ALA A 234 15.65 -1.94 12.38
CA ALA A 234 14.73 -3.05 12.68
C ALA A 234 15.34 -4.16 13.56
N ASP A 235 16.67 -4.20 13.77
CA ASP A 235 17.32 -5.06 14.74
C ASP A 235 17.36 -4.50 16.17
N LEU A 236 16.97 -3.23 16.34
CA LEU A 236 17.05 -2.49 17.60
C LEU A 236 15.68 -2.26 18.23
N LEU A 237 14.59 -2.59 17.52
CA LEU A 237 13.19 -2.45 17.92
C LEU A 237 12.58 -3.81 18.25
#